data_a1e7a09c0a5ec4c706ec2400854de3b5
#
_entry.id   a1e7a09c0a5ec4c706ec2400854de3b5
#
_cell.length_a   1.000
_cell.length_b   1.000
_cell.length_c   1.000
_cell.angle_alpha   90.00
_cell.angle_beta   90.00
_cell.angle_gamma   90.00
#
_symmetry.space_group_name_H-M   'P 1'
#
loop_
_entity.id
_entity.type
_entity.pdbx_description
1 polymer ?
#
loop_
_entity_poly.entity_id
_entity_poly.type
_entity_poly.pdbx_seq_one_letter_code
_entity_poly.pdbx_strand_id
1 'polypeptide(L)'
;MKRMKRSVSLIGLICLAGFLALAGCAHHGQKTLTGSVEETQILLNFLENERDYFHKGGSFVIGAPDLRTNLLTKPQAQYVIDIRSPGDFAKGHIRGAKNVAFADVYNHVKQINAQSYERIVVVDYSGQASAYAVSLLRAAGYANAISLKWGMSSWAEQFAKDSWLKNLGSARMAAFAQTPSPQKNPKGQLPRLATGKTNAKEILEARLNTLFAEGFRPVMVTDGCVFNAWYCGSSYYVVNYWPTELYQKVGHIPGAVNYTPQETPFKSSTHLLTLSTNGANVLYCFTGQTSSYTSGYLRLLGYDARSLLFGANAMVYDRMKENKVPNTFIPQTEIMNYDFVS
;
A
#
# COMPACT_ATOMS: atom_id res chain seq x y z
N MET A 1 -45.10 -65.80 5.43
CA MET A 1 -45.88 -66.39 6.58
C MET A 1 -45.65 -65.52 7.80
N LYS A 2 -46.73 -65.12 8.49
CA LYS A 2 -46.93 -64.43 9.79
C LYS A 2 -46.58 -62.88 9.72
N ARG A 3 -47.57 -62.07 9.54
CA ARG A 3 -48.68 -61.49 10.36
C ARG A 3 -48.14 -60.79 11.62
N MET A 4 -48.14 -59.43 11.55
CA MET A 4 -49.18 -58.52 12.08
C MET A 4 -49.12 -58.39 13.63
N LYS A 5 -48.95 -57.17 14.15
CA LYS A 5 -50.06 -56.56 14.91
C LYS A 5 -49.82 -55.05 15.09
N ARG A 6 -50.89 -54.36 14.89
CA ARG A 6 -51.11 -52.91 15.18
C ARG A 6 -51.25 -52.73 16.68
N SER A 7 -50.90 -51.60 17.18
CA SER A 7 -51.61 -50.99 18.30
C SER A 7 -51.59 -49.49 18.19
N VAL A 8 -52.78 -48.92 18.23
CA VAL A 8 -53.14 -47.52 18.24
C VAL A 8 -53.51 -47.15 19.65
N SER A 9 -53.08 -45.97 20.15
CA SER A 9 -53.73 -45.19 21.22
C SER A 9 -53.06 -43.82 21.24
N LEU A 10 -53.64 -42.80 20.97
CA LEU A 10 -54.79 -41.95 21.32
C LEU A 10 -54.40 -40.92 22.42
N ILE A 11 -54.44 -39.64 22.01
CA ILE A 11 -54.84 -38.43 22.72
C ILE A 11 -53.88 -37.82 23.74
N GLY A 12 -53.48 -36.62 23.46
CA GLY A 12 -52.92 -35.65 24.38
C GLY A 12 -52.82 -34.26 23.74
N LEU A 13 -53.95 -33.58 23.75
CA LEU A 13 -54.11 -32.18 23.27
C LEU A 13 -53.63 -31.27 24.41
N ILE A 14 -52.56 -30.49 24.25
CA ILE A 14 -52.27 -29.31 25.09
C ILE A 14 -51.69 -28.15 24.25
N CYS A 15 -52.47 -27.14 24.20
CA CYS A 15 -52.24 -25.69 24.10
C CYS A 15 -50.99 -25.11 23.44
N LEU A 16 -51.29 -24.42 22.39
CA LEU A 16 -50.82 -23.10 21.93
C LEU A 16 -49.98 -22.29 22.95
N ALA A 17 -48.74 -22.04 22.64
CA ALA A 17 -48.07 -20.80 23.00
C ALA A 17 -47.13 -20.43 21.84
N GLY A 18 -47.53 -19.40 21.09
CA GLY A 18 -46.78 -18.88 19.99
C GLY A 18 -45.47 -18.23 20.49
N PHE A 19 -44.35 -18.68 19.99
CA PHE A 19 -43.13 -17.91 19.96
C PHE A 19 -42.91 -17.45 18.52
N LEU A 20 -43.29 -16.23 18.24
CA LEU A 20 -42.77 -15.49 17.10
C LEU A 20 -41.25 -15.32 17.31
N ALA A 21 -40.45 -16.16 16.69
CA ALA A 21 -39.05 -15.88 16.49
C ALA A 21 -38.96 -14.77 15.44
N LEU A 22 -38.84 -13.53 15.90
CA LEU A 22 -38.37 -12.41 15.09
C LEU A 22 -37.00 -12.78 14.57
N ALA A 23 -36.93 -13.15 13.29
CA ALA A 23 -35.71 -13.16 12.53
C ALA A 23 -35.15 -11.73 12.55
N GLY A 24 -34.25 -11.49 13.49
CA GLY A 24 -33.44 -10.30 13.51
C GLY A 24 -32.58 -10.27 12.26
N CYS A 25 -33.04 -9.56 11.22
CA CYS A 25 -32.14 -9.06 10.19
C CYS A 25 -31.05 -8.28 10.92
N ALA A 26 -29.85 -8.85 10.96
CA ALA A 26 -28.66 -8.12 11.35
C ALA A 26 -28.54 -6.95 10.35
N HIS A 27 -29.02 -5.80 10.74
CA HIS A 27 -28.69 -4.55 10.11
C HIS A 27 -27.17 -4.44 10.19
N HIS A 28 -26.51 -4.69 9.08
CA HIS A 28 -25.17 -4.16 8.86
C HIS A 28 -25.30 -2.65 9.12
N GLY A 29 -24.84 -2.24 10.30
CA GLY A 29 -24.85 -0.85 10.67
C GLY A 29 -24.15 -0.06 9.57
N GLN A 30 -24.91 0.69 8.80
CA GLN A 30 -24.38 1.77 8.01
C GLN A 30 -23.54 2.60 8.97
N LYS A 31 -22.20 2.51 8.83
CA LYS A 31 -21.30 3.48 9.48
C LYS A 31 -21.81 4.84 9.03
N THR A 32 -22.50 5.54 9.91
CA THR A 32 -22.82 6.94 9.72
C THR A 32 -21.50 7.64 9.47
N LEU A 33 -21.32 8.16 8.26
CA LEU A 33 -20.14 8.91 7.85
C LEU A 33 -20.13 10.22 8.65
N THR A 34 -19.56 10.20 9.83
CA THR A 34 -19.45 11.36 10.75
C THR A 34 -18.31 12.29 10.39
N GLY A 35 -17.78 12.22 9.16
CA GLY A 35 -16.67 13.05 8.72
C GLY A 35 -17.08 14.20 7.81
N SER A 36 -16.16 15.12 7.58
CA SER A 36 -16.32 16.29 6.72
C SER A 36 -15.49 16.21 5.46
N VAL A 37 -16.09 16.52 4.30
CA VAL A 37 -15.39 16.76 3.04
C VAL A 37 -14.51 18.01 3.15
N GLU A 38 -14.91 18.97 3.99
CA GLU A 38 -14.17 20.20 4.25
C GLU A 38 -12.78 19.92 4.86
N GLU A 39 -12.69 19.02 5.85
CA GLU A 39 -11.39 18.61 6.41
C GLU A 39 -10.45 18.07 5.32
N THR A 40 -10.99 17.24 4.42
CA THR A 40 -10.21 16.70 3.30
C THR A 40 -9.76 17.79 2.33
N GLN A 41 -10.62 18.75 2.01
CA GLN A 41 -10.29 19.86 1.12
C GLN A 41 -9.20 20.76 1.74
N ILE A 42 -9.29 21.04 3.03
CA ILE A 42 -8.27 21.82 3.76
C ILE A 42 -6.91 21.09 3.69
N LEU A 43 -6.90 19.79 3.97
CA LEU A 43 -5.68 18.99 3.91
C LEU A 43 -5.12 18.90 2.51
N LEU A 44 -5.96 18.66 1.49
CA LEU A 44 -5.57 18.58 0.08
C LEU A 44 -4.88 19.88 -0.38
N ASN A 45 -5.51 21.02 -0.11
CA ASN A 45 -4.95 22.34 -0.45
C ASN A 45 -3.59 22.55 0.20
N PHE A 46 -3.43 22.15 1.45
CA PHE A 46 -2.16 22.25 2.17
C PHE A 46 -1.07 21.36 1.55
N LEU A 47 -1.40 20.10 1.23
CA LEU A 47 -0.45 19.16 0.64
C LEU A 47 -0.02 19.57 -0.77
N GLU A 48 -0.93 20.10 -1.58
CA GLU A 48 -0.63 20.51 -2.96
C GLU A 48 0.10 21.85 -3.04
N ASN A 49 -0.28 22.84 -2.23
CA ASN A 49 0.18 24.22 -2.39
C ASN A 49 1.28 24.62 -1.40
N GLU A 50 1.17 24.22 -0.13
CA GLU A 50 2.15 24.61 0.89
C GLU A 50 3.26 23.58 1.06
N ARG A 51 2.93 22.28 0.99
CA ARG A 51 3.90 21.19 1.09
C ARG A 51 4.60 20.91 -0.25
N ASP A 52 3.96 21.23 -1.36
CA ASP A 52 4.42 20.88 -2.71
C ASP A 52 4.76 19.38 -2.81
N TYR A 53 3.84 18.56 -2.29
CA TYR A 53 4.05 17.12 -2.07
C TYR A 53 4.56 16.37 -3.30
N PHE A 54 4.10 16.76 -4.49
CA PHE A 54 4.43 16.05 -5.74
C PHE A 54 5.80 16.41 -6.32
N HIS A 55 6.38 17.56 -5.97
CA HIS A 55 7.63 18.03 -6.58
C HIS A 55 8.78 18.08 -5.57
N LYS A 56 8.49 18.35 -4.31
CA LYS A 56 9.52 18.51 -3.28
C LYS A 56 10.13 17.17 -2.90
N GLY A 57 11.46 17.12 -2.81
CA GLY A 57 12.20 15.94 -2.35
C GLY A 57 12.70 15.01 -3.47
N GLY A 58 12.31 15.21 -4.74
CA GLY A 58 12.78 14.41 -5.86
C GLY A 58 12.40 12.91 -5.73
N SER A 59 13.28 12.01 -6.17
CA SER A 59 13.06 10.57 -6.04
C SER A 59 12.81 10.17 -4.58
N PHE A 60 11.79 9.33 -4.36
CA PHE A 60 11.49 8.77 -3.05
C PHE A 60 12.23 7.44 -2.77
N VAL A 61 13.03 6.97 -3.72
CA VAL A 61 13.83 5.75 -3.59
C VAL A 61 15.31 6.01 -3.85
N ILE A 62 16.17 5.28 -3.13
CA ILE A 62 17.61 5.22 -3.34
C ILE A 62 18.01 3.77 -3.63
N GLY A 63 18.89 3.56 -4.59
CA GLY A 63 19.49 2.26 -4.88
C GLY A 63 20.46 1.81 -3.79
N ALA A 64 20.62 0.50 -3.60
CA ALA A 64 21.59 -0.04 -2.64
C ALA A 64 23.04 0.41 -2.95
N PRO A 65 23.52 0.50 -4.20
CA PRO A 65 24.85 1.02 -4.52
C PRO A 65 25.05 2.47 -4.07
N ASP A 66 24.06 3.34 -4.33
CA ASP A 66 24.15 4.75 -3.95
C ASP A 66 24.13 4.91 -2.42
N LEU A 67 23.25 4.15 -1.74
CA LEU A 67 23.22 4.16 -0.28
C LEU A 67 24.55 3.66 0.31
N ARG A 68 25.10 2.57 -0.20
CA ARG A 68 26.41 2.04 0.23
C ARG A 68 27.51 3.08 0.06
N THR A 69 27.57 3.73 -1.10
CA THR A 69 28.54 4.81 -1.36
C THR A 69 28.40 5.96 -0.37
N ASN A 70 27.17 6.40 -0.12
CA ASN A 70 26.90 7.49 0.84
C ASN A 70 27.29 7.10 2.26
N LEU A 71 27.01 5.87 2.69
CA LEU A 71 27.40 5.38 4.02
C LEU A 71 28.92 5.28 4.20
N LEU A 72 29.68 5.03 3.14
CA LEU A 72 31.14 4.99 3.17
C LEU A 72 31.78 6.37 3.13
N THR A 73 31.23 7.29 2.34
CA THR A 73 31.83 8.60 2.09
C THR A 73 31.32 9.70 3.01
N LYS A 74 30.06 9.61 3.43
CA LYS A 74 29.35 10.62 4.25
C LYS A 74 28.45 9.94 5.29
N PRO A 75 28.99 9.08 6.19
CA PRO A 75 28.17 8.29 7.10
C PRO A 75 27.29 9.15 8.02
N GLN A 76 27.77 10.32 8.44
CA GLN A 76 27.02 11.21 9.33
C GLN A 76 25.89 11.97 8.64
N ALA A 77 25.87 11.97 7.31
CA ALA A 77 24.81 12.61 6.52
C ALA A 77 23.62 11.69 6.26
N GLN A 78 23.72 10.41 6.61
CA GLN A 78 22.68 9.41 6.41
C GLN A 78 22.15 8.93 7.76
N TYR A 79 20.82 8.94 7.93
CA TYR A 79 20.16 8.34 9.07
C TYR A 79 19.29 7.17 8.60
N VAL A 80 19.68 5.95 8.95
CA VAL A 80 18.98 4.73 8.47
C VAL A 80 18.04 4.21 9.55
N ILE A 81 16.78 4.05 9.20
CA ILE A 81 15.71 3.48 10.03
C ILE A 81 15.28 2.15 9.41
N ASP A 82 15.47 1.06 10.12
CA ASP A 82 15.02 -0.27 9.73
C ASP A 82 13.72 -0.60 10.47
N ILE A 83 12.63 -0.73 9.71
CA ILE A 83 11.28 -0.96 10.25
C ILE A 83 10.89 -2.43 10.28
N ARG A 84 11.83 -3.36 10.04
CA ARG A 84 11.60 -4.79 10.17
C ARG A 84 11.43 -5.18 11.64
N SER A 85 10.97 -6.43 11.87
CA SER A 85 10.87 -6.95 13.23
C SER A 85 12.24 -6.90 13.96
N PRO A 86 12.26 -6.73 15.28
CA PRO A 86 13.52 -6.79 16.03
C PRO A 86 14.29 -8.10 15.83
N GLY A 87 13.57 -9.22 15.68
CA GLY A 87 14.19 -10.51 15.40
C GLY A 87 14.86 -10.59 14.03
N ASP A 88 14.28 -9.96 12.99
CA ASP A 88 14.90 -9.93 11.66
C ASP A 88 16.02 -8.88 11.57
N PHE A 89 15.88 -7.79 12.29
CA PHE A 89 16.98 -6.82 12.46
C PHE A 89 18.21 -7.47 13.11
N ALA A 90 18.01 -8.24 14.16
CA ALA A 90 19.08 -8.96 14.86
C ALA A 90 19.78 -10.03 14.00
N LYS A 91 19.08 -10.63 13.01
CA LYS A 91 19.69 -11.57 12.03
C LYS A 91 20.61 -10.87 11.03
N GLY A 92 20.50 -9.56 10.90
CA GLY A 92 21.37 -8.75 10.06
C GLY A 92 20.71 -7.47 9.56
N HIS A 93 21.46 -6.38 9.62
CA HIS A 93 21.00 -5.04 9.24
C HIS A 93 22.15 -4.18 8.68
N ILE A 94 21.82 -3.09 8.05
CA ILE A 94 22.80 -2.10 7.56
C ILE A 94 23.51 -1.47 8.75
N ARG A 95 24.84 -1.47 8.73
CA ARG A 95 25.65 -0.89 9.81
C ARG A 95 25.20 0.53 10.17
N GLY A 96 24.90 0.75 11.45
CA GLY A 96 24.45 2.04 11.98
C GLY A 96 22.96 2.30 11.88
N ALA A 97 22.20 1.41 11.24
CA ALA A 97 20.74 1.50 11.22
C ALA A 97 20.14 1.41 12.62
N LYS A 98 19.04 2.11 12.82
CA LYS A 98 18.22 2.05 14.04
C LYS A 98 16.98 1.22 13.78
N ASN A 99 16.74 0.20 14.59
CA ASN A 99 15.48 -0.54 14.52
C ASN A 99 14.37 0.25 15.20
N VAL A 100 13.35 0.61 14.43
CA VAL A 100 12.18 1.38 14.90
C VAL A 100 10.93 0.71 14.39
N ALA A 101 10.00 0.38 15.28
CA ALA A 101 8.72 -0.18 14.84
C ALA A 101 7.98 0.80 13.91
N PHE A 102 7.28 0.28 12.89
CA PHE A 102 6.58 1.13 11.91
C PHE A 102 5.73 2.21 12.58
N ALA A 103 4.97 1.85 13.63
CA ALA A 103 4.09 2.76 14.34
C ALA A 103 4.83 3.94 15.01
N ASP A 104 6.10 3.75 15.34
CA ASP A 104 6.91 4.71 16.08
C ASP A 104 7.76 5.61 15.17
N VAL A 105 7.84 5.31 13.86
CA VAL A 105 8.73 6.02 12.93
C VAL A 105 8.50 7.53 12.94
N TYR A 106 7.25 7.98 12.90
CA TYR A 106 6.94 9.41 12.89
C TYR A 106 7.40 10.12 14.16
N ASN A 107 7.10 9.54 15.31
CA ASN A 107 7.52 10.08 16.60
C ASN A 107 9.05 10.04 16.76
N HIS A 108 9.69 8.98 16.27
CA HIS A 108 11.16 8.86 16.27
C HIS A 108 11.79 9.97 15.42
N VAL A 109 11.28 10.21 14.22
CA VAL A 109 11.81 11.27 13.32
C VAL A 109 11.59 12.67 13.89
N LYS A 110 10.52 12.89 14.67
CA LYS A 110 10.29 14.16 15.39
C LYS A 110 11.31 14.40 16.52
N GLN A 111 11.86 13.35 17.12
CA GLN A 111 12.80 13.43 18.23
C GLN A 111 14.25 13.61 17.80
N ILE A 112 14.61 13.28 16.57
CA ILE A 112 15.93 13.51 16.00
C ILE A 112 15.98 14.85 15.28
N ASN A 113 17.18 15.41 15.14
CA ASN A 113 17.37 16.59 14.28
C ASN A 113 17.37 16.17 12.81
N ALA A 114 16.16 15.82 12.30
CA ALA A 114 15.96 15.24 10.98
C ALA A 114 16.49 16.11 9.83
N GLN A 115 16.53 17.43 10.02
CA GLN A 115 17.01 18.39 9.01
C GLN A 115 18.53 18.44 8.90
N SER A 116 19.26 17.90 9.88
CA SER A 116 20.74 17.84 9.83
C SER A 116 21.26 16.74 8.92
N TYR A 117 20.40 15.80 8.51
CA TYR A 117 20.77 14.70 7.62
C TYR A 117 20.47 15.04 6.17
N GLU A 118 21.36 14.67 5.25
CA GLU A 118 21.06 14.72 3.81
C GLU A 118 19.90 13.79 3.48
N ARG A 119 19.82 12.63 4.14
CA ARG A 119 18.77 11.63 3.96
C ARG A 119 18.38 10.92 5.24
N ILE A 120 17.08 10.71 5.40
CA ILE A 120 16.49 9.76 6.33
C ILE A 120 16.06 8.55 5.49
N VAL A 121 16.84 7.47 5.56
CA VAL A 121 16.61 6.26 4.75
C VAL A 121 15.75 5.29 5.54
N VAL A 122 14.56 4.99 5.05
CA VAL A 122 13.71 3.97 5.66
C VAL A 122 13.89 2.65 4.91
N VAL A 123 14.09 1.57 5.66
CA VAL A 123 14.39 0.24 5.15
C VAL A 123 13.38 -0.77 5.70
N ASP A 124 12.88 -1.65 4.85
CA ASP A 124 12.05 -2.81 5.18
C ASP A 124 12.53 -4.06 4.43
N TYR A 125 11.70 -5.09 4.34
CA TYR A 125 12.05 -6.34 3.63
C TYR A 125 12.15 -6.16 2.11
N SER A 126 11.23 -5.38 1.53
CA SER A 126 10.94 -5.35 0.08
C SER A 126 10.93 -3.95 -0.54
N GLY A 127 11.01 -2.90 0.27
CA GLY A 127 10.90 -1.51 -0.15
C GLY A 127 9.47 -0.97 -0.17
N GLN A 128 8.46 -1.78 0.10
CA GLN A 128 7.05 -1.38 -0.04
C GLN A 128 6.52 -0.67 1.22
N ALA A 129 6.73 -1.25 2.40
CA ALA A 129 6.34 -0.63 3.66
C ALA A 129 7.15 0.65 3.92
N SER A 130 8.45 0.64 3.59
CA SER A 130 9.31 1.82 3.69
C SER A 130 8.88 2.93 2.73
N ALA A 131 8.46 2.62 1.50
CA ALA A 131 7.92 3.60 0.57
C ALA A 131 6.62 4.26 1.09
N TYR A 132 5.75 3.48 1.72
CA TYR A 132 4.55 4.00 2.37
C TYR A 132 4.90 4.92 3.55
N ALA A 133 5.82 4.52 4.43
CA ALA A 133 6.29 5.36 5.52
C ALA A 133 6.92 6.68 5.02
N VAL A 134 7.73 6.59 3.95
CA VAL A 134 8.36 7.77 3.32
C VAL A 134 7.31 8.72 2.75
N SER A 135 6.24 8.23 2.14
CA SER A 135 5.12 9.06 1.69
C SER A 135 4.53 9.89 2.83
N LEU A 136 4.27 9.26 3.97
CA LEU A 136 3.74 9.92 5.16
C LEU A 136 4.73 10.92 5.75
N LEU A 137 6.01 10.57 5.84
CA LEU A 137 7.08 11.46 6.33
C LEU A 137 7.23 12.70 5.43
N ARG A 138 7.17 12.54 4.10
CA ARG A 138 7.23 13.67 3.18
C ARG A 138 6.03 14.60 3.32
N ALA A 139 4.84 14.06 3.50
CA ALA A 139 3.67 14.86 3.81
C ALA A 139 3.84 15.64 5.14
N ALA A 140 4.48 15.04 6.14
CA ALA A 140 4.83 15.71 7.39
C ALA A 140 5.87 16.85 7.21
N GLY A 141 6.60 16.87 6.09
CA GLY A 141 7.59 17.92 5.76
C GLY A 141 9.04 17.43 5.75
N TYR A 142 9.27 16.13 5.96
CA TYR A 142 10.61 15.55 5.86
C TYR A 142 10.92 15.17 4.39
N ALA A 143 11.17 16.19 3.56
CA ALA A 143 11.42 16.02 2.13
C ALA A 143 12.68 15.16 1.84
N ASN A 144 13.61 15.06 2.79
CA ASN A 144 14.80 14.23 2.74
C ASN A 144 14.56 12.75 3.11
N ALA A 145 13.32 12.36 3.45
CA ALA A 145 12.97 10.95 3.66
C ALA A 145 12.99 10.20 2.33
N ILE A 146 13.61 9.00 2.33
CA ILE A 146 13.80 8.17 1.14
C ILE A 146 13.75 6.68 1.51
N SER A 147 13.22 5.84 0.62
CA SER A 147 13.10 4.40 0.80
C SER A 147 14.24 3.66 0.10
N LEU A 148 14.78 2.61 0.70
CA LEU A 148 15.71 1.72 0.00
C LEU A 148 14.95 0.92 -1.07
N LYS A 149 15.38 1.08 -2.34
CA LYS A 149 14.82 0.31 -3.46
C LYS A 149 14.98 -1.18 -3.19
N TRP A 150 13.90 -1.95 -3.34
CA TRP A 150 13.83 -3.39 -3.04
C TRP A 150 14.01 -3.77 -1.55
N GLY A 151 14.18 -2.80 -0.65
CA GLY A 151 14.43 -3.04 0.76
C GLY A 151 15.71 -3.82 1.03
N MET A 152 15.78 -4.56 2.12
CA MET A 152 16.95 -5.40 2.45
C MET A 152 17.23 -6.49 1.41
N SER A 153 16.25 -6.84 0.59
CA SER A 153 16.47 -7.81 -0.51
C SER A 153 17.51 -7.35 -1.52
N SER A 154 17.71 -6.04 -1.70
CA SER A 154 18.79 -5.54 -2.55
C SER A 154 20.15 -5.54 -1.85
N TRP A 155 20.18 -5.60 -0.53
CA TRP A 155 21.42 -5.50 0.26
C TRP A 155 22.20 -6.81 0.24
N ALA A 156 21.51 -7.95 0.50
CA ALA A 156 22.14 -9.27 0.45
C ALA A 156 21.12 -10.38 0.15
N GLU A 157 21.58 -11.45 -0.50
CA GLU A 157 20.75 -12.56 -0.97
C GLU A 157 19.94 -13.22 0.15
N GLN A 158 20.52 -13.36 1.35
CA GLN A 158 19.81 -13.98 2.47
C GLN A 158 18.49 -13.27 2.81
N PHE A 159 18.41 -11.93 2.62
CA PHE A 159 17.19 -11.16 2.85
C PHE A 159 16.23 -11.20 1.65
N ALA A 160 16.74 -11.54 0.47
CA ALA A 160 15.92 -11.67 -0.73
C ALA A 160 15.16 -12.99 -0.81
N LYS A 161 15.68 -14.07 -0.19
CA LYS A 161 15.12 -15.43 -0.29
C LYS A 161 13.66 -15.51 0.13
N ASP A 162 13.32 -14.92 1.26
CA ASP A 162 11.96 -14.94 1.80
C ASP A 162 11.12 -13.70 1.43
N SER A 163 11.66 -12.83 0.59
CA SER A 163 11.03 -11.62 0.10
C SER A 163 10.93 -11.65 -1.44
N TRP A 164 11.79 -10.90 -2.15
CA TRP A 164 11.70 -10.77 -3.60
C TRP A 164 11.83 -12.09 -4.34
N LEU A 165 12.83 -12.91 -4.05
CA LEU A 165 13.04 -14.17 -4.79
C LEU A 165 11.86 -15.14 -4.68
N LYS A 166 11.22 -15.19 -3.54
CA LYS A 166 10.03 -16.03 -3.29
C LYS A 166 8.78 -15.52 -4.02
N ASN A 167 8.71 -14.22 -4.29
CA ASN A 167 7.51 -13.56 -4.80
C ASN A 167 7.61 -13.16 -6.29
N LEU A 168 8.70 -13.49 -6.98
CA LEU A 168 8.76 -13.36 -8.44
C LEU A 168 7.86 -14.41 -9.08
N GLY A 169 7.02 -14.01 -10.01
CA GLY A 169 6.08 -14.95 -10.59
C GLY A 169 5.46 -14.52 -11.91
N SER A 170 5.07 -15.51 -12.73
CA SER A 170 4.45 -15.34 -14.04
C SER A 170 3.07 -16.01 -14.14
N ALA A 171 2.51 -16.46 -13.01
CA ALA A 171 1.29 -17.26 -12.99
C ALA A 171 0.04 -16.52 -13.53
N ARG A 172 0.09 -15.20 -13.64
CA ARG A 172 -1.01 -14.38 -14.16
C ARG A 172 -0.86 -13.95 -15.62
N MET A 173 0.22 -14.37 -16.31
CA MET A 173 0.49 -13.96 -17.69
C MET A 173 -0.68 -14.21 -18.66
N ALA A 174 -1.31 -15.38 -18.56
CA ALA A 174 -2.45 -15.72 -19.40
C ALA A 174 -3.73 -14.95 -19.08
N ALA A 175 -3.85 -14.43 -17.86
CA ALA A 175 -5.00 -13.66 -17.40
C ALA A 175 -4.88 -12.15 -17.66
N PHE A 176 -3.69 -11.66 -18.05
CA PHE A 176 -3.49 -10.25 -18.37
C PHE A 176 -4.15 -9.90 -19.70
N ALA A 177 -4.94 -8.85 -19.70
CA ALA A 177 -5.57 -8.29 -20.89
C ALA A 177 -4.59 -7.35 -21.64
N GLN A 178 -4.79 -7.21 -22.96
CA GLN A 178 -4.10 -6.23 -23.82
C GLN A 178 -5.12 -5.31 -24.51
N THR A 179 -6.24 -5.08 -23.86
CA THR A 179 -7.29 -4.20 -24.33
C THR A 179 -7.00 -2.74 -24.00
N PRO A 180 -7.65 -1.76 -24.65
CA PRO A 180 -7.58 -0.38 -24.21
C PRO A 180 -8.05 -0.22 -22.76
N SER A 181 -7.52 0.79 -22.06
CA SER A 181 -7.97 1.12 -20.70
C SER A 181 -9.46 1.47 -20.68
N PRO A 182 -10.22 0.96 -19.71
CA PRO A 182 -11.52 1.52 -19.41
C PRO A 182 -11.42 3.02 -19.12
N GLN A 183 -12.53 3.71 -19.33
CA GLN A 183 -12.59 5.12 -18.96
C GLN A 183 -12.51 5.29 -17.44
N LYS A 184 -11.85 6.35 -16.98
CA LYS A 184 -11.90 6.76 -15.59
C LYS A 184 -13.33 7.11 -15.18
N ASN A 185 -13.68 6.89 -13.93
CA ASN A 185 -14.96 7.33 -13.41
C ASN A 185 -15.18 8.84 -13.65
N PRO A 186 -16.43 9.30 -13.74
CA PRO A 186 -16.73 10.74 -13.63
C PRO A 186 -16.12 11.30 -12.34
N LYS A 187 -15.78 12.59 -12.37
CA LYS A 187 -15.29 13.26 -11.15
C LYS A 187 -16.37 13.25 -10.07
N GLY A 188 -16.06 12.68 -8.93
CA GLY A 188 -16.89 12.61 -7.74
C GLY A 188 -16.48 13.63 -6.67
N GLN A 189 -16.87 13.35 -5.43
CA GLN A 189 -16.49 14.13 -4.26
C GLN A 189 -15.22 13.56 -3.60
N LEU A 190 -14.56 14.39 -2.80
CA LEU A 190 -13.50 13.94 -1.90
C LEU A 190 -14.08 13.01 -0.82
N PRO A 191 -13.25 12.10 -0.26
CA PRO A 191 -13.61 11.37 0.94
C PRO A 191 -13.92 12.31 2.10
N ARG A 192 -14.53 11.78 3.17
CA ARG A 192 -14.80 12.52 4.40
C ARG A 192 -13.77 12.13 5.45
N LEU A 193 -13.07 13.11 6.00
CA LEU A 193 -12.24 12.94 7.20
C LEU A 193 -13.05 13.27 8.46
N ALA A 194 -12.71 12.61 9.55
CA ALA A 194 -13.34 12.77 10.85
C ALA A 194 -12.29 12.98 11.95
N THR A 195 -11.38 13.94 11.73
CA THR A 195 -10.35 14.27 12.71
C THR A 195 -10.87 15.22 13.78
N GLY A 196 -11.96 15.94 13.51
CA GLY A 196 -12.50 16.99 14.37
C GLY A 196 -11.60 18.23 14.43
N LYS A 197 -10.68 18.39 13.47
CA LYS A 197 -9.75 19.51 13.40
C LYS A 197 -10.16 20.50 12.32
N THR A 198 -9.81 21.76 12.50
CA THR A 198 -10.22 22.85 11.61
C THR A 198 -9.07 23.47 10.83
N ASN A 199 -7.83 23.16 11.16
CA ASN A 199 -6.67 23.64 10.40
C ASN A 199 -5.84 22.49 9.82
N ALA A 200 -5.19 22.76 8.70
CA ALA A 200 -4.49 21.76 7.90
C ALA A 200 -3.39 21.00 8.66
N LYS A 201 -2.63 21.67 9.51
CA LYS A 201 -1.50 21.06 10.25
C LYS A 201 -2.01 20.07 11.29
N GLU A 202 -3.08 20.42 12.01
CA GLU A 202 -3.70 19.53 13.01
C GLU A 202 -4.43 18.35 12.35
N ILE A 203 -5.10 18.57 11.20
CA ILE A 203 -5.71 17.51 10.41
C ILE A 203 -4.60 16.54 9.94
N LEU A 204 -3.51 17.06 9.38
CA LEU A 204 -2.37 16.25 8.94
C LEU A 204 -1.77 15.45 10.10
N GLU A 205 -1.50 16.10 11.23
CA GLU A 205 -0.92 15.45 12.42
C GLU A 205 -1.82 14.30 12.92
N ALA A 206 -3.13 14.52 13.00
CA ALA A 206 -4.10 13.50 13.39
C ALA A 206 -4.09 12.32 12.39
N ARG A 207 -4.05 12.60 11.07
CA ARG A 207 -3.98 11.57 10.03
C ARG A 207 -2.68 10.78 10.08
N LEU A 208 -1.54 11.46 10.27
CA LEU A 208 -0.23 10.81 10.38
C LEU A 208 -0.19 9.86 11.58
N ASN A 209 -0.62 10.32 12.75
CA ASN A 209 -0.67 9.49 13.95
C ASN A 209 -1.55 8.24 13.74
N THR A 210 -2.72 8.41 13.10
CA THR A 210 -3.61 7.28 12.76
C THR A 210 -2.93 6.29 11.82
N LEU A 211 -2.37 6.76 10.70
CA LEU A 211 -1.83 5.90 9.65
C LEU A 211 -0.54 5.18 10.08
N PHE A 212 0.31 5.83 10.88
CA PHE A 212 1.47 5.15 11.46
C PHE A 212 1.05 4.08 12.48
N ALA A 213 0.05 4.36 13.33
CA ALA A 213 -0.48 3.38 14.28
C ALA A 213 -1.16 2.18 13.58
N GLU A 214 -1.88 2.40 12.47
CA GLU A 214 -2.46 1.33 11.64
C GLU A 214 -1.40 0.44 11.00
N GLY A 215 -0.23 1.01 10.71
CA GLY A 215 0.86 0.32 10.02
C GLY A 215 0.60 0.07 8.53
N PHE A 216 1.42 -0.79 7.92
CA PHE A 216 1.33 -1.09 6.49
C PHE A 216 0.32 -2.18 6.15
N ARG A 217 -0.09 -3.02 7.11
CA ARG A 217 -0.99 -4.17 6.86
C ARG A 217 -2.30 -3.81 6.15
N PRO A 218 -3.03 -2.73 6.49
CA PRO A 218 -4.25 -2.34 5.78
C PRO A 218 -4.04 -1.90 4.33
N VAL A 219 -2.80 -1.60 3.95
CA VAL A 219 -2.43 -1.19 2.58
C VAL A 219 -2.17 -2.39 1.68
N MET A 220 -1.86 -3.54 2.24
CA MET A 220 -1.41 -4.72 1.50
C MET A 220 -2.57 -5.43 0.81
N VAL A 221 -2.41 -5.73 -0.49
CA VAL A 221 -3.29 -6.61 -1.24
C VAL A 221 -2.45 -7.60 -2.03
N THR A 222 -2.86 -8.86 -2.06
CA THR A 222 -2.24 -9.89 -2.91
C THR A 222 -2.90 -9.97 -4.27
N ASP A 223 -2.20 -10.51 -5.26
CA ASP A 223 -2.76 -10.77 -6.59
C ASP A 223 -3.97 -11.71 -6.53
N GLY A 224 -3.93 -12.70 -5.65
CA GLY A 224 -5.05 -13.60 -5.41
C GLY A 224 -6.35 -12.89 -5.07
N CYS A 225 -6.29 -11.83 -4.26
CA CYS A 225 -7.44 -11.00 -3.91
C CYS A 225 -7.99 -10.20 -5.11
N VAL A 226 -7.10 -9.74 -6.00
CA VAL A 226 -7.51 -8.92 -7.14
C VAL A 226 -8.10 -9.77 -8.27
N PHE A 227 -7.51 -10.94 -8.54
CA PHE A 227 -8.01 -11.84 -9.58
C PHE A 227 -9.19 -12.71 -9.13
N ASN A 228 -9.42 -12.83 -7.84
CA ASN A 228 -10.53 -13.59 -7.29
C ASN A 228 -11.22 -12.82 -6.17
N ALA A 229 -12.08 -11.88 -6.57
CA ALA A 229 -12.84 -11.03 -5.65
C ALA A 229 -13.68 -11.83 -4.63
N TRP A 230 -14.08 -13.07 -4.95
CA TRP A 230 -14.78 -13.99 -4.04
C TRP A 230 -13.91 -14.34 -2.82
N TYR A 231 -12.60 -14.44 -2.98
CA TYR A 231 -11.68 -14.81 -1.91
C TYR A 231 -11.53 -13.73 -0.85
N CYS A 232 -11.63 -12.46 -1.25
CA CYS A 232 -11.43 -11.32 -0.35
C CYS A 232 -12.71 -10.50 -0.11
N GLY A 233 -13.85 -10.96 -0.63
CA GLY A 233 -15.17 -10.38 -0.35
C GLY A 233 -15.37 -8.92 -0.80
N SER A 234 -14.54 -8.43 -1.73
CA SER A 234 -14.55 -7.01 -2.12
C SER A 234 -14.38 -6.85 -3.62
N SER A 235 -15.19 -5.97 -4.21
CA SER A 235 -14.92 -5.42 -5.53
C SER A 235 -13.92 -4.27 -5.39
N TYR A 236 -12.88 -4.25 -6.22
CA TYR A 236 -11.86 -3.22 -6.21
C TYR A 236 -11.98 -2.31 -7.43
N TYR A 237 -11.74 -1.03 -7.24
CA TYR A 237 -11.37 -0.15 -8.35
C TYR A 237 -9.87 -0.29 -8.59
N VAL A 238 -9.50 -1.05 -9.62
CA VAL A 238 -8.10 -1.40 -9.87
C VAL A 238 -7.43 -0.31 -10.69
N VAL A 239 -6.37 0.26 -10.15
CA VAL A 239 -5.57 1.35 -10.74
C VAL A 239 -4.25 0.80 -11.23
N ASN A 240 -4.07 0.78 -12.55
CA ASN A 240 -2.77 0.53 -13.15
C ASN A 240 -1.97 1.85 -13.16
N TYR A 241 -0.81 1.88 -12.52
CA TYR A 241 0.02 3.08 -12.41
C TYR A 241 1.30 2.95 -13.23
N TRP A 242 1.13 2.91 -14.56
CA TRP A 242 2.18 2.74 -15.56
C TRP A 242 2.05 3.76 -16.70
N PRO A 243 3.13 3.98 -17.49
CA PRO A 243 3.00 4.61 -18.80
C PRO A 243 2.04 3.83 -19.71
N THR A 244 1.22 4.53 -20.46
CA THR A 244 0.18 3.93 -21.35
C THR A 244 0.76 2.92 -22.34
N GLU A 245 1.95 3.16 -22.87
CA GLU A 245 2.63 2.25 -23.80
C GLU A 245 2.88 0.87 -23.15
N LEU A 246 3.31 0.86 -21.87
CA LEU A 246 3.58 -0.38 -21.15
C LEU A 246 2.29 -1.06 -20.69
N TYR A 247 1.23 -0.29 -20.43
CA TYR A 247 -0.09 -0.83 -20.14
C TYR A 247 -0.61 -1.72 -21.29
N GLN A 248 -0.41 -1.29 -22.53
CA GLN A 248 -0.82 -2.05 -23.72
C GLN A 248 0.17 -3.17 -24.05
N LYS A 249 1.47 -2.87 -24.01
CA LYS A 249 2.53 -3.80 -24.44
C LYS A 249 2.70 -4.98 -23.47
N VAL A 250 2.77 -4.71 -22.19
CA VAL A 250 2.93 -5.74 -21.14
C VAL A 250 1.59 -6.40 -20.82
N GLY A 251 0.51 -5.69 -21.10
CA GLY A 251 -0.83 -6.06 -20.66
C GLY A 251 -1.08 -5.64 -19.21
N HIS A 252 -2.30 -5.86 -18.74
CA HIS A 252 -2.77 -5.35 -17.46
C HIS A 252 -3.79 -6.30 -16.82
N ILE A 253 -4.06 -6.13 -15.54
CA ILE A 253 -5.15 -6.81 -14.85
C ILE A 253 -6.47 -6.46 -15.55
N PRO A 254 -7.32 -7.44 -15.92
CA PRO A 254 -8.59 -7.15 -16.59
C PRO A 254 -9.44 -6.12 -15.84
N GLY A 255 -9.91 -5.11 -16.54
CA GLY A 255 -10.70 -4.02 -15.96
C GLY A 255 -9.91 -2.95 -15.22
N ALA A 256 -8.59 -3.09 -15.09
CA ALA A 256 -7.77 -2.05 -14.49
C ALA A 256 -7.77 -0.78 -15.33
N VAL A 257 -7.93 0.36 -14.68
CA VAL A 257 -7.91 1.69 -15.31
C VAL A 257 -6.50 2.26 -15.27
N ASN A 258 -6.00 2.74 -16.42
CA ASN A 258 -4.65 3.30 -16.50
C ASN A 258 -4.60 4.75 -15.99
N TYR A 259 -3.63 5.01 -15.13
CA TYR A 259 -3.26 6.32 -14.61
C TYR A 259 -1.77 6.52 -14.84
N THR A 260 -1.42 7.43 -15.74
CA THR A 260 -0.04 7.65 -16.18
C THR A 260 0.73 8.48 -15.14
N PRO A 261 1.85 7.97 -14.58
CA PRO A 261 2.62 8.70 -13.55
C PRO A 261 3.07 10.10 -13.98
N GLN A 262 3.44 10.27 -15.25
CA GLN A 262 3.92 11.55 -15.81
C GLN A 262 2.88 12.67 -15.77
N GLU A 263 1.60 12.31 -15.75
CA GLU A 263 0.49 13.27 -15.70
C GLU A 263 0.17 13.74 -14.27
N THR A 264 0.93 13.30 -13.28
CA THR A 264 0.64 13.56 -11.86
C THR A 264 -0.85 13.33 -11.54
N PRO A 265 -1.39 12.10 -11.76
CA PRO A 265 -2.82 11.88 -11.91
C PRO A 265 -3.62 12.09 -10.63
N PHE A 266 -2.96 12.15 -9.48
CA PHE A 266 -3.65 12.23 -8.18
C PHE A 266 -3.65 13.65 -7.59
N LYS A 267 -3.48 14.68 -8.43
CA LYS A 267 -3.79 16.07 -8.07
C LYS A 267 -5.29 16.37 -8.20
N SER A 268 -5.75 17.36 -7.45
CA SER A 268 -7.13 17.90 -7.54
C SER A 268 -7.46 18.39 -8.97
N SER A 269 -6.47 18.96 -9.65
CA SER A 269 -6.60 19.47 -11.02
C SER A 269 -6.65 18.38 -12.09
N THR A 270 -6.22 17.15 -11.78
CA THR A 270 -6.15 16.04 -12.74
C THR A 270 -7.23 14.98 -12.49
N HIS A 271 -6.87 13.82 -11.95
CA HIS A 271 -7.74 12.66 -11.85
C HIS A 271 -8.03 12.18 -10.42
N LEU A 272 -7.62 12.91 -9.38
CA LEU A 272 -7.86 12.53 -7.98
C LEU A 272 -9.34 12.18 -7.73
N LEU A 273 -10.23 13.04 -8.23
CA LEU A 273 -11.68 12.90 -8.02
C LEU A 273 -12.33 11.76 -8.83
N THR A 274 -11.57 11.06 -9.67
CA THR A 274 -12.07 9.89 -10.40
C THR A 274 -11.86 8.57 -9.64
N LEU A 275 -11.16 8.63 -8.50
CA LEU A 275 -11.01 7.47 -7.61
C LEU A 275 -12.31 7.17 -6.86
N SER A 276 -12.51 5.91 -6.49
CA SER A 276 -13.68 5.49 -5.71
C SER A 276 -13.60 6.02 -4.28
N THR A 277 -14.70 6.58 -3.79
CA THR A 277 -14.89 6.95 -2.37
C THR A 277 -15.75 5.93 -1.62
N ASN A 278 -16.39 5.01 -2.33
CA ASN A 278 -17.30 4.00 -1.77
C ASN A 278 -16.70 2.59 -1.72
N GLY A 279 -15.45 2.43 -2.14
CA GLY A 279 -14.76 1.14 -2.19
C GLY A 279 -13.26 1.30 -2.24
N ALA A 280 -12.55 0.18 -2.12
CA ALA A 280 -11.10 0.20 -2.14
C ALA A 280 -10.54 0.45 -3.55
N ASN A 281 -9.57 1.36 -3.62
CA ASN A 281 -8.74 1.60 -4.79
C ASN A 281 -7.47 0.77 -4.65
N VAL A 282 -7.28 -0.25 -5.48
CA VAL A 282 -6.08 -1.08 -5.47
C VAL A 282 -5.13 -0.58 -6.55
N LEU A 283 -4.05 0.04 -6.13
CA LEU A 283 -3.01 0.51 -7.02
C LEU A 283 -1.98 -0.60 -7.25
N TYR A 284 -1.52 -0.74 -8.48
CA TYR A 284 -0.34 -1.54 -8.76
C TYR A 284 0.59 -0.86 -9.76
N CYS A 285 1.89 -1.03 -9.50
CA CYS A 285 2.97 -0.60 -10.38
C CYS A 285 3.87 -1.80 -10.72
N PHE A 286 5.09 -1.57 -11.19
CA PHE A 286 6.00 -2.68 -11.47
C PHE A 286 6.51 -3.38 -10.20
N THR A 287 6.70 -2.64 -9.10
CA THR A 287 7.41 -3.09 -7.90
C THR A 287 6.56 -3.15 -6.64
N GLY A 288 5.39 -2.57 -6.63
CA GLY A 288 4.65 -2.31 -5.39
C GLY A 288 5.18 -1.11 -4.58
N GLN A 289 6.39 -0.59 -4.84
CA GLN A 289 6.94 0.56 -4.09
C GLN A 289 6.25 1.88 -4.46
N THR A 290 6.13 2.17 -5.76
CA THR A 290 5.45 3.40 -6.22
C THR A 290 3.98 3.40 -5.83
N SER A 291 3.29 2.25 -5.95
CA SER A 291 1.89 2.14 -5.53
C SER A 291 1.73 2.28 -4.02
N SER A 292 2.66 1.75 -3.21
CA SER A 292 2.66 1.95 -1.76
C SER A 292 2.89 3.42 -1.38
N TYR A 293 3.86 4.08 -2.02
CA TYR A 293 4.11 5.51 -1.82
C TYR A 293 2.86 6.33 -2.13
N THR A 294 2.25 6.08 -3.29
CA THR A 294 1.03 6.78 -3.72
C THR A 294 -0.16 6.49 -2.79
N SER A 295 -0.28 5.24 -2.30
CA SER A 295 -1.32 4.89 -1.33
C SER A 295 -1.19 5.68 -0.03
N GLY A 296 0.02 6.04 0.39
CA GLY A 296 0.24 6.88 1.57
C GLY A 296 -0.43 8.25 1.43
N TYR A 297 -0.21 8.92 0.31
CA TYR A 297 -0.85 10.20 0.00
C TYR A 297 -2.38 10.09 -0.06
N LEU A 298 -2.90 9.09 -0.77
CA LEU A 298 -4.33 8.90 -0.92
C LEU A 298 -5.01 8.57 0.42
N ARG A 299 -4.36 7.78 1.26
CA ARG A 299 -4.87 7.46 2.60
C ARG A 299 -4.87 8.66 3.54
N LEU A 300 -3.90 9.57 3.44
CA LEU A 300 -3.96 10.86 4.16
C LEU A 300 -5.25 11.59 3.85
N LEU A 301 -5.68 11.60 2.60
CA LEU A 301 -6.92 12.24 2.13
C LEU A 301 -8.19 11.42 2.43
N GLY A 302 -8.08 10.24 3.04
CA GLY A 302 -9.23 9.43 3.43
C GLY A 302 -9.70 8.40 2.41
N TYR A 303 -9.03 8.24 1.26
CA TYR A 303 -9.34 7.14 0.34
C TYR A 303 -8.94 5.79 0.96
N ASP A 304 -9.75 4.76 0.77
CA ASP A 304 -9.29 3.37 0.97
C ASP A 304 -8.37 3.02 -0.22
N ALA A 305 -7.11 3.41 -0.10
CA ALA A 305 -6.09 3.13 -1.09
C ALA A 305 -5.18 2.00 -0.60
N ARG A 306 -5.01 1.00 -1.46
CA ARG A 306 -4.22 -0.19 -1.18
C ARG A 306 -3.20 -0.42 -2.28
N SER A 307 -2.12 -1.13 -1.97
CA SER A 307 -1.03 -1.44 -2.89
C SER A 307 -0.94 -2.94 -3.12
N LEU A 308 -0.89 -3.36 -4.38
CA LEU A 308 -0.67 -4.75 -4.74
C LEU A 308 0.80 -5.10 -4.50
N LEU A 309 1.01 -6.09 -3.64
CA LEU A 309 2.34 -6.52 -3.21
C LEU A 309 3.18 -7.01 -4.39
N PHE A 310 4.44 -6.59 -4.42
CA PHE A 310 5.45 -6.90 -5.45
C PHE A 310 5.07 -6.48 -6.88
N GLY A 311 3.87 -5.89 -7.06
CA GLY A 311 3.42 -5.37 -8.34
C GLY A 311 3.45 -6.40 -9.47
N ALA A 312 3.82 -5.95 -10.68
CA ALA A 312 3.87 -6.80 -11.86
C ALA A 312 4.95 -7.90 -11.78
N ASN A 313 6.01 -7.69 -11.01
CA ASN A 313 7.03 -8.72 -10.80
C ASN A 313 6.47 -10.01 -10.16
N ALA A 314 5.39 -9.92 -9.39
CA ALA A 314 4.75 -11.10 -8.81
C ALA A 314 3.75 -11.79 -9.74
N MET A 315 3.40 -11.16 -10.88
CA MET A 315 2.29 -11.61 -11.72
C MET A 315 2.72 -12.01 -13.13
N VAL A 316 3.64 -11.23 -13.73
CA VAL A 316 4.01 -11.33 -15.15
C VAL A 316 5.52 -11.16 -15.38
N TYR A 317 6.31 -11.68 -14.46
CA TYR A 317 7.76 -11.48 -14.38
C TYR A 317 8.49 -11.80 -15.69
N ASP A 318 8.18 -12.95 -16.34
CA ASP A 318 8.85 -13.34 -17.59
C ASP A 318 8.53 -12.35 -18.70
N ARG A 319 7.27 -11.92 -18.81
CA ARG A 319 6.87 -10.90 -19.79
C ARG A 319 7.57 -9.55 -19.53
N MET A 320 7.79 -9.19 -18.27
CA MET A 320 8.57 -7.99 -17.94
C MET A 320 10.02 -8.11 -18.41
N LYS A 321 10.67 -9.27 -18.22
CA LYS A 321 12.03 -9.53 -18.71
C LYS A 321 12.11 -9.48 -20.23
N GLU A 322 11.22 -10.18 -20.91
CA GLU A 322 11.15 -10.23 -22.39
C GLU A 322 11.00 -8.83 -22.99
N ASN A 323 10.20 -7.99 -22.38
CA ASN A 323 9.95 -6.62 -22.84
C ASN A 323 10.91 -5.59 -22.26
N LYS A 324 11.93 -5.99 -21.48
CA LYS A 324 12.91 -5.11 -20.82
C LYS A 324 12.23 -3.97 -20.03
N VAL A 325 11.18 -4.33 -19.30
CA VAL A 325 10.39 -3.35 -18.54
C VAL A 325 11.25 -2.75 -17.43
N PRO A 326 11.26 -1.43 -17.27
CA PRO A 326 11.95 -0.77 -16.15
C PRO A 326 11.49 -1.33 -14.81
N ASN A 327 12.44 -1.43 -13.85
CA ASN A 327 12.15 -1.98 -12.52
C ASN A 327 11.65 -3.44 -12.53
N THR A 328 12.07 -4.24 -13.49
CA THR A 328 12.07 -5.69 -13.36
C THR A 328 13.15 -6.07 -12.35
N PHE A 329 12.81 -6.86 -11.33
CA PHE A 329 13.79 -7.31 -10.33
C PHE A 329 14.67 -8.41 -10.94
N ILE A 330 15.88 -8.07 -11.36
CA ILE A 330 16.86 -9.02 -11.90
C ILE A 330 17.84 -9.38 -10.76
N PRO A 331 17.77 -10.59 -10.17
CA PRO A 331 18.58 -10.94 -9.00
C PRO A 331 20.07 -10.68 -9.17
N GLN A 332 20.61 -10.96 -10.36
CA GLN A 332 22.03 -10.81 -10.67
C GLN A 332 22.52 -9.37 -10.64
N THR A 333 21.65 -8.40 -10.84
CA THR A 333 21.98 -6.96 -10.87
C THR A 333 21.39 -6.15 -9.75
N GLU A 334 20.38 -6.68 -9.05
CA GLU A 334 19.66 -5.94 -8.00
C GLU A 334 20.06 -6.41 -6.60
N ILE A 335 20.69 -7.59 -6.45
CA ILE A 335 21.21 -8.08 -5.17
C ILE A 335 22.71 -7.84 -5.11
N MET A 336 23.11 -6.94 -4.21
CA MET A 336 24.48 -6.43 -4.15
C MET A 336 25.43 -7.27 -3.28
N ASN A 337 24.89 -8.11 -2.40
CA ASN A 337 25.66 -8.92 -1.44
C ASN A 337 26.66 -8.10 -0.61
N TYR A 338 26.20 -6.94 -0.11
CA TYR A 338 27.00 -6.11 0.78
C TYR A 338 27.07 -6.68 2.20
N ASP A 339 28.14 -6.32 2.91
CA ASP A 339 28.29 -6.64 4.33
C ASP A 339 27.17 -6.01 5.16
N PHE A 340 26.79 -6.70 6.20
CA PHE A 340 25.82 -6.25 7.20
C PHE A 340 26.34 -6.63 8.60
N VAL A 341 25.68 -6.15 9.64
CA VAL A 341 25.97 -6.48 11.03
C VAL A 341 24.76 -7.13 11.69
N SER A 342 24.99 -7.95 12.69
CA SER A 342 23.96 -8.62 13.49
C SER A 342 24.11 -8.26 14.97
#